data_53d7d557afb4f4ff33bbbb00457f37b4
#
_entry.id   53d7d557afb4f4ff33bbbb00457f37b4
#
_cell.length_a   1.000
_cell.length_b   1.000
_cell.length_c   1.000
_cell.angle_alpha   90.00
_cell.angle_beta   90.00
_cell.angle_gamma   90.00
#
_symmetry.space_group_name_H-M   'P 1'
#
loop_
_entity.id
_entity.type
_entity.pdbx_description
1 polymer ?
#
loop_
_entity_poly.entity_id
_entity_poly.type
_entity_poly.pdbx_seq_one_letter_code
_entity_poly.pdbx_strand_id
1 'polypeptide(L)'
;RNHSSAASDVYKRQVFILYAAFGNVLPDVLATRGFSFERIVRFQVYTGAGLYGAPIGIAAGAVFSFVLFGAFLQVTGAGKMLIDLSFAAAGKSRGGPAKASVMASAAMGSISGSAIANTVTTGSLTIPMMKKLGYKPHQAAGIEAAASTGGQIMPPIMGAGAFVMAEFTKTPYGDIVWMALVPALLYFTSVLLYVHLMATKAGFVGASERPQVLPIFLNGLHFFLPLALITVPVS
;
A
#
# COMPACT_ATOMS: atom_id res chain seq x y z
N ARG A 1 -4.16 -0.47 -21.46
CA ARG A 1 -5.00 -1.16 -20.45
C ARG A 1 -5.36 -0.32 -19.23
N ASN A 2 -4.76 0.85 -19.03
CA ASN A 2 -5.08 1.75 -17.90
C ASN A 2 -6.31 2.64 -18.13
N HIS A 3 -6.88 2.67 -19.34
CA HIS A 3 -8.05 3.49 -19.65
C HIS A 3 -9.34 3.00 -18.98
N SER A 4 -9.47 1.72 -18.66
CA SER A 4 -10.72 1.17 -18.10
C SER A 4 -10.94 1.56 -16.64
N SER A 5 -9.88 1.65 -15.80
CA SER A 5 -10.02 2.05 -14.40
C SER A 5 -10.30 3.55 -14.26
N ALA A 6 -9.56 4.38 -14.98
CA ALA A 6 -9.80 5.82 -15.01
C ALA A 6 -11.20 6.16 -15.53
N ALA A 7 -11.66 5.47 -16.58
CA ALA A 7 -13.02 5.61 -17.09
C ALA A 7 -14.06 5.23 -16.04
N SER A 8 -13.88 4.12 -15.31
CA SER A 8 -14.81 3.70 -14.26
C SER A 8 -14.93 4.73 -13.13
N ASP A 9 -13.82 5.37 -12.77
CA ASP A 9 -13.83 6.40 -11.71
C ASP A 9 -14.51 7.70 -12.19
N VAL A 10 -14.34 8.05 -13.46
CA VAL A 10 -15.06 9.17 -14.07
C VAL A 10 -16.57 8.90 -14.07
N TYR A 11 -17.00 7.71 -14.49
CA TYR A 11 -18.41 7.32 -14.48
C TYR A 11 -19.03 7.33 -13.08
N LYS A 12 -18.33 6.83 -12.07
CA LYS A 12 -18.80 6.89 -10.68
C LYS A 12 -19.05 8.34 -10.24
N ARG A 13 -18.12 9.25 -10.50
CA ARG A 13 -18.27 10.67 -10.17
C ARG A 13 -19.44 11.30 -10.91
N GLN A 14 -19.60 10.99 -12.20
CA GLN A 14 -20.74 11.46 -12.99
C GLN A 14 -22.07 10.99 -12.42
N VAL A 15 -22.18 9.70 -12.03
CA VAL A 15 -23.39 9.16 -11.40
C VAL A 15 -23.72 9.90 -10.11
N PHE A 16 -22.73 10.18 -9.24
CA PHE A 16 -22.97 10.94 -8.01
C PHE A 16 -23.41 12.38 -8.27
N ILE A 17 -22.82 13.05 -9.27
CA ILE A 17 -23.23 14.42 -9.65
C ILE A 17 -24.65 14.41 -10.20
N LEU A 18 -24.98 13.46 -11.08
CA LEU A 18 -26.33 13.30 -11.61
C LEU A 18 -27.34 12.97 -10.51
N TYR A 19 -26.96 12.11 -9.57
CA TYR A 19 -27.80 11.81 -8.41
C TYR A 19 -28.03 13.05 -7.53
N ALA A 20 -27.03 13.88 -7.31
CA ALA A 20 -27.18 15.13 -6.58
C ALA A 20 -28.10 16.11 -7.30
N ALA A 21 -28.07 16.16 -8.64
CA ALA A 21 -28.87 17.06 -9.43
C ALA A 21 -30.33 16.56 -9.60
N PHE A 22 -30.51 15.27 -9.85
CA PHE A 22 -31.80 14.68 -10.26
C PHE A 22 -32.37 13.68 -9.26
N GLY A 23 -31.82 13.59 -8.04
CA GLY A 23 -32.29 12.64 -7.04
C GLY A 23 -33.73 12.83 -6.56
N ASN A 24 -34.35 13.98 -6.87
CA ASN A 24 -35.75 14.23 -6.59
C ASN A 24 -36.74 13.48 -7.51
N VAL A 25 -36.25 12.89 -8.62
CA VAL A 25 -37.05 12.10 -9.57
C VAL A 25 -37.03 10.61 -9.21
N LEU A 26 -36.19 10.20 -8.27
CA LEU A 26 -36.02 8.79 -7.87
C LEU A 26 -37.11 8.34 -6.89
N PRO A 27 -37.38 7.00 -6.79
CA PRO A 27 -38.34 6.44 -5.84
C PRO A 27 -37.94 6.73 -4.38
N ASP A 28 -38.91 6.75 -3.47
CA ASP A 28 -38.83 7.17 -2.08
C ASP A 28 -37.57 6.76 -1.31
N VAL A 29 -37.08 5.54 -1.49
CA VAL A 29 -35.88 5.03 -0.79
C VAL A 29 -34.57 5.70 -1.29
N LEU A 30 -34.58 6.18 -2.53
CA LEU A 30 -33.42 6.82 -3.18
C LEU A 30 -33.66 8.32 -3.44
N ALA A 31 -34.82 8.84 -3.05
CA ALA A 31 -35.20 10.23 -3.27
C ALA A 31 -34.30 11.17 -2.46
N THR A 32 -33.77 12.21 -3.10
CA THR A 32 -33.09 13.32 -2.45
C THR A 32 -33.75 14.64 -2.87
N ARG A 33 -33.47 15.74 -2.14
CA ARG A 33 -34.07 17.03 -2.45
C ARG A 33 -33.68 17.57 -3.82
N GLY A 34 -32.73 16.99 -4.53
CA GLY A 34 -32.13 17.55 -5.73
C GLY A 34 -31.49 18.92 -5.47
N PHE A 35 -30.32 19.15 -6.03
CA PHE A 35 -29.62 20.41 -5.85
C PHE A 35 -29.50 21.12 -7.20
N SER A 36 -29.70 22.44 -7.21
CA SER A 36 -29.44 23.24 -8.41
C SER A 36 -27.97 23.16 -8.80
N PHE A 37 -27.69 23.25 -10.08
CA PHE A 37 -26.31 23.21 -10.59
C PHE A 37 -25.43 24.28 -9.93
N GLU A 38 -25.95 25.49 -9.75
CA GLU A 38 -25.24 26.56 -9.05
C GLU A 38 -24.86 26.16 -7.63
N ARG A 39 -25.74 25.50 -6.89
CA ARG A 39 -25.48 25.05 -5.52
C ARG A 39 -24.43 23.95 -5.48
N ILE A 40 -24.45 23.00 -6.45
CA ILE A 40 -23.46 21.97 -6.59
C ILE A 40 -22.07 22.57 -6.86
N VAL A 41 -21.99 23.51 -7.83
CA VAL A 41 -20.73 24.18 -8.15
C VAL A 41 -20.24 25.02 -6.98
N ARG A 42 -21.12 25.79 -6.34
CA ARG A 42 -20.75 26.60 -5.18
C ARG A 42 -20.20 25.76 -4.03
N PHE A 43 -20.85 24.63 -3.72
CA PHE A 43 -20.40 23.73 -2.68
C PHE A 43 -19.05 23.08 -3.05
N GLN A 44 -18.90 22.62 -4.28
CA GLN A 44 -17.70 21.91 -4.70
C GLN A 44 -16.47 22.81 -4.86
N VAL A 45 -16.66 24.06 -5.26
CA VAL A 45 -15.55 24.97 -5.59
C VAL A 45 -15.22 25.94 -4.45
N TYR A 46 -16.25 26.47 -3.77
CA TYR A 46 -16.06 27.57 -2.82
C TYR A 46 -16.15 27.16 -1.35
N THR A 47 -16.39 25.89 -1.03
CA THR A 47 -16.40 25.45 0.37
C THR A 47 -15.21 24.56 0.70
N GLY A 48 -14.77 24.62 1.95
CA GLY A 48 -13.72 23.72 2.47
C GLY A 48 -14.14 22.23 2.57
N ALA A 49 -15.40 21.91 2.28
CA ALA A 49 -15.90 20.54 2.20
C ALA A 49 -15.95 20.00 0.75
N GLY A 50 -15.67 20.85 -0.23
CA GLY A 50 -15.68 20.50 -1.65
C GLY A 50 -14.34 20.03 -2.19
N LEU A 51 -14.15 20.24 -3.50
CA LEU A 51 -12.93 19.82 -4.23
C LEU A 51 -11.64 20.38 -3.62
N TYR A 52 -11.64 21.65 -3.24
CA TYR A 52 -10.48 22.33 -2.65
C TYR A 52 -10.45 22.24 -1.11
N GLY A 53 -11.18 21.28 -0.56
CA GLY A 53 -11.21 21.03 0.88
C GLY A 53 -10.08 20.15 1.39
N ALA A 54 -10.27 19.61 2.59
CA ALA A 54 -9.29 18.78 3.28
C ALA A 54 -8.64 17.67 2.42
N PRO A 55 -9.39 16.92 1.56
CA PRO A 55 -8.76 15.83 0.79
C PRO A 55 -7.68 16.32 -0.20
N ILE A 56 -7.90 17.43 -0.88
CA ILE A 56 -6.88 18.00 -1.79
C ILE A 56 -5.74 18.64 -1.00
N GLY A 57 -6.03 19.32 0.12
CA GLY A 57 -5.02 19.87 1.00
C GLY A 57 -4.06 18.78 1.50
N ILE A 58 -4.60 17.64 1.94
CA ILE A 58 -3.82 16.47 2.37
C ILE A 58 -2.99 15.90 1.19
N ALA A 59 -3.63 15.76 0.02
CA ALA A 59 -2.97 15.21 -1.16
C ALA A 59 -1.80 16.10 -1.63
N ALA A 60 -2.00 17.42 -1.67
CA ALA A 60 -0.99 18.37 -2.11
C ALA A 60 0.14 18.58 -1.09
N GLY A 61 -0.13 18.40 0.19
CA GLY A 61 0.84 18.53 1.27
C GLY A 61 1.49 17.22 1.68
N ALA A 62 0.91 16.57 2.66
CA ALA A 62 1.49 15.38 3.30
C ALA A 62 1.69 14.23 2.31
N VAL A 63 0.64 13.84 1.57
CA VAL A 63 0.72 12.68 0.65
C VAL A 63 1.77 12.92 -0.43
N PHE A 64 1.81 14.09 -1.05
CA PHE A 64 2.81 14.43 -2.05
C PHE A 64 4.23 14.33 -1.50
N SER A 65 4.49 14.89 -0.33
CA SER A 65 5.82 14.87 0.31
C SER A 65 6.29 13.45 0.60
N PHE A 66 5.41 12.60 1.15
CA PHE A 66 5.74 11.20 1.45
C PHE A 66 5.92 10.34 0.19
N VAL A 67 5.08 10.57 -0.84
CA VAL A 67 5.23 9.86 -2.13
C VAL A 67 6.55 10.25 -2.82
N LEU A 68 6.89 11.54 -2.80
CA LEU A 68 8.16 12.02 -3.34
C LEU A 68 9.35 11.41 -2.59
N PHE A 69 9.30 11.39 -1.27
CA PHE A 69 10.33 10.76 -0.43
C PHE A 69 10.44 9.26 -0.72
N GLY A 70 9.33 8.53 -0.80
CA GLY A 70 9.32 7.11 -1.14
C GLY A 70 9.88 6.83 -2.54
N ALA A 71 9.55 7.67 -3.53
CA ALA A 71 10.12 7.57 -4.88
C ALA A 71 11.64 7.80 -4.87
N PHE A 72 12.11 8.79 -4.11
CA PHE A 72 13.54 9.03 -3.94
C PHE A 72 14.26 7.82 -3.33
N LEU A 73 13.73 7.24 -2.27
CA LEU A 73 14.28 6.03 -1.65
C LEU A 73 14.32 4.84 -2.63
N GLN A 74 13.31 4.69 -3.48
CA GLN A 74 13.30 3.62 -4.48
C GLN A 74 14.39 3.80 -5.54
N VAL A 75 14.56 5.02 -6.06
CA VAL A 75 15.57 5.34 -7.08
C VAL A 75 17.00 5.21 -6.51
N THR A 76 17.20 5.53 -5.23
CA THR A 76 18.51 5.41 -4.57
C THR A 76 18.90 3.96 -4.23
N GLY A 77 18.01 2.99 -4.42
CA GLY A 77 18.31 1.56 -4.27
C GLY A 77 17.80 0.91 -2.99
N ALA A 78 17.08 1.64 -2.13
CA ALA A 78 16.48 1.09 -0.91
C ALA A 78 15.56 -0.11 -1.21
N GLY A 79 14.80 -0.04 -2.31
CA GLY A 79 13.92 -1.12 -2.74
C GLY A 79 14.66 -2.43 -2.99
N LYS A 80 15.77 -2.37 -3.74
CA LYS A 80 16.59 -3.54 -4.02
C LYS A 80 17.17 -4.11 -2.72
N MET A 81 17.71 -3.27 -1.86
CA MET A 81 18.26 -3.67 -0.57
C MET A 81 17.22 -4.40 0.29
N LEU A 82 15.99 -3.89 0.38
CA LEU A 82 14.91 -4.51 1.15
C LEU A 82 14.49 -5.88 0.58
N ILE A 83 14.45 -6.01 -0.74
CA ILE A 83 14.18 -7.29 -1.41
C ILE A 83 15.31 -8.29 -1.10
N ASP A 84 16.56 -7.91 -1.30
CA ASP A 84 17.72 -8.76 -1.05
C ASP A 84 17.79 -9.19 0.43
N LEU A 85 17.52 -8.29 1.36
CA LEU A 85 17.43 -8.56 2.79
C LEU A 85 16.33 -9.56 3.12
N SER A 86 15.17 -9.43 2.51
CA SER A 86 14.04 -10.35 2.70
C SER A 86 14.37 -11.77 2.20
N PHE A 87 15.05 -11.88 1.04
CA PHE A 87 15.53 -13.16 0.54
C PHE A 87 16.65 -13.74 1.42
N ALA A 88 17.54 -12.92 1.94
CA ALA A 88 18.58 -13.37 2.87
C ALA A 88 17.98 -13.91 4.17
N ALA A 89 16.91 -13.28 4.68
CA ALA A 89 16.25 -13.69 5.92
C ALA A 89 15.41 -14.98 5.76
N ALA A 90 14.57 -15.05 4.71
CA ALA A 90 13.54 -16.08 4.57
C ALA A 90 13.87 -17.18 3.55
N GLY A 91 14.82 -16.94 2.63
CA GLY A 91 15.02 -17.76 1.43
C GLY A 91 15.28 -19.25 1.68
N LYS A 92 16.00 -19.63 2.73
CA LYS A 92 16.28 -21.04 3.08
C LYS A 92 15.13 -21.77 3.78
N SER A 93 14.13 -21.07 4.26
CA SER A 93 13.00 -21.68 4.94
C SER A 93 12.09 -22.41 3.94
N ARG A 94 11.29 -23.36 4.43
CA ARG A 94 10.27 -24.02 3.58
C ARG A 94 9.35 -22.98 2.97
N GLY A 95 9.23 -22.98 1.62
CA GLY A 95 8.53 -21.95 0.87
C GLY A 95 9.24 -20.59 0.91
N GLY A 96 10.56 -20.57 1.10
CA GLY A 96 11.39 -19.39 1.31
C GLY A 96 11.11 -18.22 0.36
N PRO A 97 11.11 -18.39 -0.97
CA PRO A 97 10.83 -17.32 -1.89
C PRO A 97 9.44 -16.70 -1.73
N ALA A 98 8.41 -17.48 -1.39
CA ALA A 98 7.10 -16.92 -1.12
C ALA A 98 7.06 -16.12 0.21
N LYS A 99 7.77 -16.58 1.24
CA LYS A 99 7.92 -15.81 2.48
C LYS A 99 8.77 -14.56 2.28
N ALA A 100 9.86 -14.68 1.50
CA ALA A 100 10.68 -13.53 1.13
C ALA A 100 9.87 -12.49 0.33
N SER A 101 8.98 -12.94 -0.56
CA SER A 101 8.02 -12.06 -1.25
C SER A 101 7.15 -11.29 -0.25
N VAL A 102 6.55 -11.98 0.73
CA VAL A 102 5.72 -11.34 1.76
C VAL A 102 6.51 -10.30 2.57
N MET A 103 7.73 -10.65 3.00
CA MET A 103 8.60 -9.74 3.75
C MET A 103 9.06 -8.55 2.90
N ALA A 104 9.43 -8.80 1.64
CA ALA A 104 9.82 -7.75 0.71
C ALA A 104 8.66 -6.80 0.43
N SER A 105 7.45 -7.34 0.23
CA SER A 105 6.25 -6.53 0.01
C SER A 105 5.85 -5.74 1.26
N ALA A 106 6.05 -6.27 2.47
CA ALA A 106 5.85 -5.52 3.70
C ALA A 106 6.82 -4.34 3.79
N ALA A 107 8.11 -4.59 3.57
CA ALA A 107 9.14 -3.58 3.64
C ALA A 107 9.01 -2.52 2.52
N MET A 108 8.74 -2.94 1.28
CA MET A 108 8.50 -2.01 0.16
C MET A 108 7.20 -1.23 0.34
N GLY A 109 6.16 -1.89 0.84
CA GLY A 109 4.88 -1.26 1.13
C GLY A 109 5.00 -0.14 2.17
N SER A 110 5.85 -0.34 3.19
CA SER A 110 6.10 0.68 4.21
C SER A 110 6.74 1.97 3.66
N ILE A 111 7.40 1.89 2.50
CA ILE A 111 8.01 3.05 1.81
C ILE A 111 7.08 3.62 0.74
N SER A 112 6.42 2.77 -0.06
CA SER A 112 5.64 3.21 -1.21
C SER A 112 4.20 3.58 -0.86
N GLY A 113 3.63 2.98 0.17
CA GLY A 113 2.21 3.12 0.53
C GLY A 113 1.21 2.69 -0.55
N SER A 114 1.69 2.18 -1.69
CA SER A 114 0.87 1.83 -2.85
C SER A 114 0.91 0.33 -3.15
N ALA A 115 -0.23 -0.35 -2.98
CA ALA A 115 -0.34 -1.78 -3.30
C ALA A 115 -0.01 -2.07 -4.78
N ILE A 116 -0.44 -1.19 -5.69
CA ILE A 116 -0.21 -1.38 -7.14
C ILE A 116 1.28 -1.23 -7.45
N ALA A 117 1.91 -0.15 -6.99
CA ALA A 117 3.35 0.07 -7.20
C ALA A 117 4.16 -1.07 -6.58
N ASN A 118 3.80 -1.50 -5.37
CA ASN A 118 4.44 -2.61 -4.67
C ASN A 118 4.33 -3.92 -5.45
N THR A 119 3.12 -4.31 -5.89
CA THR A 119 2.91 -5.51 -6.71
C THR A 119 3.74 -5.50 -8.01
N VAL A 120 3.86 -4.36 -8.67
CA VAL A 120 4.65 -4.24 -9.89
C VAL A 120 6.15 -4.36 -9.59
N THR A 121 6.63 -3.71 -8.54
CA THR A 121 8.07 -3.68 -8.20
C THR A 121 8.53 -5.02 -7.66
N THR A 122 7.92 -5.52 -6.59
CA THR A 122 8.31 -6.79 -5.97
C THR A 122 7.88 -7.99 -6.79
N GLY A 123 6.66 -7.97 -7.34
CA GLY A 123 6.11 -9.09 -8.09
C GLY A 123 6.83 -9.40 -9.39
N SER A 124 7.46 -8.42 -10.03
CA SER A 124 8.30 -8.65 -11.21
C SER A 124 9.46 -9.63 -10.94
N LEU A 125 9.97 -9.66 -9.70
CA LEU A 125 11.05 -10.52 -9.26
C LEU A 125 10.52 -11.77 -8.54
N THR A 126 9.60 -11.60 -7.61
CA THR A 126 9.14 -12.65 -6.69
C THR A 126 8.24 -13.67 -7.35
N ILE A 127 7.32 -13.26 -8.26
CA ILE A 127 6.43 -14.17 -8.96
C ILE A 127 7.19 -15.18 -9.83
N PRO A 128 8.16 -14.79 -10.67
CA PRO A 128 9.00 -15.74 -11.40
C PRO A 128 9.77 -16.70 -10.50
N MET A 129 10.28 -16.21 -9.36
CA MET A 129 11.01 -17.05 -8.41
C MET A 129 10.10 -18.09 -7.73
N MET A 130 8.89 -17.69 -7.31
CA MET A 130 7.91 -18.63 -6.76
C MET A 130 7.52 -19.69 -7.79
N LYS A 131 7.32 -19.30 -9.05
CA LYS A 131 7.01 -20.25 -10.13
C LYS A 131 8.12 -21.26 -10.38
N LYS A 132 9.39 -20.85 -10.33
CA LYS A 132 10.55 -21.76 -10.44
C LYS A 132 10.59 -22.82 -9.35
N LEU A 133 10.04 -22.55 -8.17
CA LEU A 133 9.94 -23.47 -7.05
C LEU A 133 8.68 -24.36 -7.06
N GLY A 134 7.87 -24.27 -8.11
CA GLY A 134 6.69 -25.11 -8.29
C GLY A 134 5.36 -24.48 -7.84
N TYR A 135 5.35 -23.22 -7.40
CA TYR A 135 4.09 -22.53 -7.14
C TYR A 135 3.31 -22.34 -8.46
N LYS A 136 2.01 -22.62 -8.42
CA LYS A 136 1.14 -22.36 -9.57
C LYS A 136 1.06 -20.84 -9.82
N PRO A 137 0.93 -20.40 -11.09
CA PRO A 137 0.90 -18.96 -11.41
C PRO A 137 -0.11 -18.15 -10.61
N HIS A 138 -1.33 -18.67 -10.41
CA HIS A 138 -2.37 -17.99 -9.62
C HIS A 138 -2.05 -17.93 -8.13
N GLN A 139 -1.34 -18.95 -7.60
CA GLN A 139 -0.90 -18.94 -6.19
C GLN A 139 0.18 -17.87 -5.98
N ALA A 140 1.18 -17.83 -6.87
CA ALA A 140 2.25 -16.83 -6.79
C ALA A 140 1.69 -15.41 -6.92
N ALA A 141 0.78 -15.18 -7.87
CA ALA A 141 0.12 -13.90 -8.06
C ALA A 141 -0.77 -13.51 -6.86
N GLY A 142 -1.50 -14.49 -6.30
CA GLY A 142 -2.35 -14.26 -5.12
C GLY A 142 -1.56 -13.91 -3.87
N ILE A 143 -0.44 -14.59 -3.62
CA ILE A 143 0.46 -14.29 -2.50
C ILE A 143 1.03 -12.87 -2.64
N GLU A 144 1.52 -12.53 -3.84
CA GLU A 144 2.08 -11.20 -4.09
C GLU A 144 1.02 -10.09 -3.95
N ALA A 145 -0.16 -10.29 -4.52
CA ALA A 145 -1.25 -9.32 -4.42
C ALA A 145 -1.70 -9.11 -2.95
N ALA A 146 -1.85 -10.19 -2.19
CA ALA A 146 -2.19 -10.11 -0.77
C ALA A 146 -1.09 -9.37 0.00
N ALA A 147 0.18 -9.77 -0.16
CA ALA A 147 1.29 -9.13 0.54
C ALA A 147 1.41 -7.64 0.19
N SER A 148 1.29 -7.29 -1.09
CA SER A 148 1.37 -5.90 -1.54
C SER A 148 0.21 -5.04 -1.03
N THR A 149 -0.99 -5.61 -0.89
CA THR A 149 -2.15 -4.92 -0.33
C THR A 149 -1.91 -4.55 1.14
N GLY A 150 -1.31 -5.44 1.91
CA GLY A 150 -0.93 -5.17 3.31
C GLY A 150 0.06 -4.01 3.45
N GLY A 151 0.83 -3.71 2.42
CA GLY A 151 1.75 -2.57 2.43
C GLY A 151 1.08 -1.21 2.67
N GLN A 152 -0.21 -1.08 2.34
CA GLN A 152 -0.96 0.16 2.59
C GLN A 152 -1.18 0.47 4.08
N ILE A 153 -1.16 -0.56 4.92
CA ILE A 153 -1.30 -0.40 6.38
C ILE A 153 0.03 -0.54 7.11
N MET A 154 1.12 -0.82 6.39
CA MET A 154 2.44 -1.02 6.99
C MET A 154 3.12 0.32 7.27
N PRO A 155 3.41 0.66 8.54
CA PRO A 155 4.19 1.86 8.88
C PRO A 155 5.61 1.83 8.25
N PRO A 156 6.28 3.01 8.08
CA PRO A 156 5.86 4.33 8.53
C PRO A 156 5.03 5.15 7.54
N ILE A 157 5.11 4.92 6.20
CA ILE A 157 4.46 5.81 5.23
C ILE A 157 3.00 5.44 5.01
N MET A 158 2.67 4.15 4.98
CA MET A 158 1.30 3.66 4.78
C MET A 158 0.67 4.17 3.46
N GLY A 159 -0.60 3.89 3.23
CA GLY A 159 -1.35 4.42 2.10
C GLY A 159 -1.97 5.78 2.38
N ALA A 160 -2.42 6.47 1.34
CA ALA A 160 -3.03 7.80 1.44
C ALA A 160 -4.22 7.85 2.42
N GLY A 161 -4.90 6.73 2.65
CA GLY A 161 -6.00 6.63 3.63
C GLY A 161 -5.59 6.96 5.06
N ALA A 162 -4.35 6.71 5.45
CA ALA A 162 -3.86 7.03 6.79
C ALA A 162 -3.77 8.54 7.04
N PHE A 163 -3.38 9.31 6.01
CA PHE A 163 -3.36 10.78 6.11
C PHE A 163 -4.77 11.36 6.15
N VAL A 164 -5.68 10.78 5.37
CA VAL A 164 -7.11 11.14 5.41
C VAL A 164 -7.68 10.84 6.79
N MET A 165 -7.36 9.69 7.36
CA MET A 165 -7.76 9.33 8.74
C MET A 165 -7.24 10.35 9.75
N ALA A 166 -5.96 10.72 9.71
CA ALA A 166 -5.35 11.71 10.58
C ALA A 166 -6.14 13.03 10.59
N GLU A 167 -6.49 13.52 9.40
CA GLU A 167 -7.23 14.77 9.25
C GLU A 167 -8.66 14.68 9.79
N PHE A 168 -9.39 13.61 9.45
CA PHE A 168 -10.78 13.45 9.88
C PHE A 168 -10.93 13.17 11.37
N THR A 169 -10.00 12.41 11.96
CA THR A 169 -10.02 12.10 13.41
C THR A 169 -9.31 13.17 14.25
N LYS A 170 -8.62 14.13 13.60
CA LYS A 170 -7.78 15.11 14.26
C LYS A 170 -6.70 14.48 15.16
N THR A 171 -6.26 13.28 14.78
CA THR A 171 -5.22 12.52 15.48
C THR A 171 -3.87 12.79 14.79
N PRO A 172 -2.80 13.10 15.54
CA PRO A 172 -1.48 13.22 14.94
C PRO A 172 -1.08 12.00 14.13
N TYR A 173 -0.45 12.20 12.96
CA TYR A 173 -0.07 11.09 12.09
C TYR A 173 0.84 10.06 12.79
N GLY A 174 1.75 10.53 13.65
CA GLY A 174 2.62 9.67 14.45
C GLY A 174 1.85 8.66 15.32
N ASP A 175 0.74 9.08 15.92
CA ASP A 175 -0.10 8.20 16.74
C ASP A 175 -0.79 7.14 15.87
N ILE A 176 -1.24 7.52 14.67
CA ILE A 176 -1.83 6.58 13.70
C ILE A 176 -0.81 5.55 13.25
N VAL A 177 0.45 5.95 13.04
CA VAL A 177 1.56 5.04 12.73
C VAL A 177 1.70 3.95 13.80
N TRP A 178 1.71 4.33 15.08
CA TRP A 178 1.80 3.37 16.18
C TRP A 178 0.56 2.48 16.31
N MET A 179 -0.64 3.05 16.13
CA MET A 179 -1.89 2.29 16.15
C MET A 179 -1.97 1.28 15.00
N ALA A 180 -1.47 1.65 13.81
CA ALA A 180 -1.47 0.79 12.63
C ALA A 180 -0.47 -0.36 12.72
N LEU A 181 0.54 -0.27 13.57
CA LEU A 181 1.58 -1.30 13.67
C LEU A 181 1.01 -2.67 14.09
N VAL A 182 0.09 -2.70 15.05
CA VAL A 182 -0.51 -3.95 15.53
C VAL A 182 -1.32 -4.64 14.43
N PRO A 183 -2.31 -4.00 13.78
CA PRO A 183 -3.04 -4.65 12.68
C PRO A 183 -2.14 -5.01 11.50
N ALA A 184 -1.10 -4.21 11.19
CA ALA A 184 -0.14 -4.54 10.14
C ALA A 184 0.64 -5.82 10.46
N LEU A 185 1.17 -5.95 11.67
CA LEU A 185 1.88 -7.15 12.12
C LEU A 185 0.97 -8.39 12.10
N LEU A 186 -0.27 -8.27 12.56
CA LEU A 186 -1.25 -9.36 12.51
C LEU A 186 -1.54 -9.77 11.06
N TYR A 187 -1.72 -8.80 10.17
CA TYR A 187 -1.95 -9.05 8.75
C TYR A 187 -0.79 -9.84 8.13
N PHE A 188 0.44 -9.33 8.23
CA PHE A 188 1.60 -9.97 7.64
C PHE A 188 1.93 -11.32 8.28
N THR A 189 1.70 -11.48 9.58
CA THR A 189 1.83 -12.76 10.27
C THR A 189 0.82 -13.78 9.72
N SER A 190 -0.43 -13.38 9.48
CA SER A 190 -1.45 -14.27 8.89
C SER A 190 -1.08 -14.72 7.48
N VAL A 191 -0.59 -13.80 6.64
CA VAL A 191 -0.13 -14.12 5.27
C VAL A 191 1.10 -15.04 5.31
N LEU A 192 2.08 -14.77 6.18
CA LEU A 192 3.26 -15.62 6.37
C LEU A 192 2.89 -17.02 6.85
N LEU A 193 1.94 -17.13 7.78
CA LEU A 193 1.43 -18.40 8.28
C LEU A 193 0.74 -19.19 7.15
N TYR A 194 -0.14 -18.53 6.40
CA TYR A 194 -0.78 -19.13 5.23
C TYR A 194 0.24 -19.69 4.24
N VAL A 195 1.23 -18.88 3.86
CA VAL A 195 2.31 -19.28 2.95
C VAL A 195 3.12 -20.45 3.53
N HIS A 196 3.40 -20.44 4.83
CA HIS A 196 4.12 -21.53 5.50
C HIS A 196 3.34 -22.85 5.45
N LEU A 197 2.07 -22.83 5.80
CA LEU A 197 1.20 -24.00 5.78
C LEU A 197 1.04 -24.55 4.36
N MET A 198 0.84 -23.68 3.39
CA MET A 198 0.73 -24.05 1.97
C MET A 198 2.02 -24.69 1.46
N ALA A 199 3.17 -24.09 1.78
CA ALA A 199 4.48 -24.64 1.38
C ALA A 199 4.79 -25.98 2.04
N THR A 200 4.41 -26.16 3.30
CA THR A 200 4.58 -27.43 4.03
C THR A 200 3.71 -28.52 3.42
N LYS A 201 2.44 -28.20 3.13
CA LYS A 201 1.50 -29.15 2.50
C LYS A 201 1.92 -29.55 1.09
N ALA A 202 2.52 -28.64 0.34
CA ALA A 202 3.00 -28.87 -1.03
C ALA A 202 4.40 -29.52 -1.07
N GLY A 203 5.11 -29.66 0.06
CA GLY A 203 6.46 -30.21 0.11
C GLY A 203 7.53 -29.29 -0.47
N PHE A 204 7.28 -27.98 -0.57
CA PHE A 204 8.25 -27.04 -1.14
C PHE A 204 9.46 -26.89 -0.24
N VAL A 205 10.65 -26.91 -0.86
CA VAL A 205 11.94 -26.67 -0.19
C VAL A 205 12.32 -25.19 -0.28
N GLY A 206 13.29 -24.77 0.53
CA GLY A 206 13.88 -23.43 0.45
C GLY A 206 14.84 -23.29 -0.73
N ALA A 207 15.25 -22.06 -1.01
CA ALA A 207 16.31 -21.78 -1.99
C ALA A 207 17.65 -22.38 -1.50
N SER A 208 18.45 -22.91 -2.43
CA SER A 208 19.77 -23.50 -2.13
C SER A 208 20.78 -22.44 -1.70
N GLU A 209 20.72 -21.27 -2.30
CA GLU A 209 21.62 -20.14 -2.04
C GLU A 209 20.85 -18.98 -1.39
N ARG A 210 21.53 -18.27 -0.50
CA ARG A 210 21.05 -17.01 0.06
C ARG A 210 22.19 -15.99 0.12
N PRO A 211 21.89 -14.71 -0.15
CA PRO A 211 22.80 -13.64 0.18
C PRO A 211 23.07 -13.58 1.69
N GLN A 212 24.23 -13.08 2.08
CA GLN A 212 24.53 -12.88 3.50
C GLN A 212 23.76 -11.66 4.03
N VAL A 213 23.05 -11.85 5.15
CA VAL A 213 22.20 -10.79 5.75
C VAL A 213 23.04 -9.60 6.19
N LEU A 214 24.15 -9.86 6.90
CA LEU A 214 24.94 -8.82 7.55
C LEU A 214 25.52 -7.77 6.59
N PRO A 215 26.20 -8.13 5.48
CA PRO A 215 26.74 -7.15 4.56
C PRO A 215 25.64 -6.35 3.85
N ILE A 216 24.49 -6.95 3.52
CA ILE A 216 23.37 -6.24 2.91
C ILE A 216 22.82 -5.21 3.90
N PHE A 217 22.62 -5.58 5.16
CA PHE A 217 22.12 -4.70 6.20
C PHE A 217 23.07 -3.53 6.48
N LEU A 218 24.37 -3.81 6.64
CA LEU A 218 25.38 -2.78 6.90
C LEU A 218 25.50 -1.77 5.75
N ASN A 219 25.51 -2.26 4.50
CA ASN A 219 25.55 -1.40 3.32
C ASN A 219 24.27 -0.56 3.15
N GLY A 220 23.13 -1.03 3.67
CA GLY A 220 21.85 -0.35 3.60
C GLY A 220 21.48 0.50 4.83
N LEU A 221 22.35 0.59 5.83
CA LEU A 221 22.04 1.25 7.11
C LEU A 221 21.63 2.71 6.94
N HIS A 222 22.21 3.40 5.96
CA HIS A 222 21.91 4.79 5.64
C HIS A 222 20.45 5.01 5.17
N PHE A 223 19.76 3.99 4.69
CA PHE A 223 18.35 4.09 4.31
C PHE A 223 17.39 4.06 5.51
N PHE A 224 17.81 3.46 6.63
CA PHE A 224 16.98 3.39 7.84
C PHE A 224 16.95 4.70 8.62
N LEU A 225 17.98 5.53 8.51
CA LEU A 225 18.06 6.80 9.21
C LEU A 225 16.93 7.77 8.82
N PRO A 226 16.65 8.06 7.54
CA PRO A 226 15.54 8.92 7.16
C PRO A 226 14.17 8.32 7.54
N LEU A 227 14.03 6.98 7.47
CA LEU A 227 12.78 6.31 7.86
C LEU A 227 12.53 6.43 9.37
N ALA A 228 13.57 6.33 10.20
CA ALA A 228 13.45 6.52 11.63
C ALA A 228 13.10 7.98 12.01
N LEU A 229 13.62 8.96 11.29
CA LEU A 229 13.32 10.37 11.52
C LEU A 229 11.84 10.71 11.28
N ILE A 230 11.17 10.04 10.34
CA ILE A 230 9.74 10.26 10.04
C ILE A 230 8.85 9.78 11.19
N THR A 231 9.28 8.77 11.96
CA THR A 231 8.49 8.20 13.05
C THR A 231 8.64 8.96 14.36
N VAL A 232 9.59 9.89 14.44
CA VAL A 232 9.75 10.74 15.62
C VAL A 232 8.66 11.80 15.59
N PRO A 233 7.79 11.88 16.61
CA PRO A 233 6.78 12.92 16.66
C PRO A 233 7.49 14.27 16.76
N VAL A 234 7.23 15.14 15.78
CA VAL A 234 7.58 16.55 15.87
C VAL A 234 6.56 17.14 16.83
N SER A 235 7.01 17.34 18.06
CA SER A 235 6.26 18.00 19.15
C SER A 235 6.02 19.47 18.82
#